data_6e6158fadd23176cdfc960d02b75a8a5
#
_entry.id   6e6158fadd23176cdfc960d02b75a8a5
#
_cell.length_a   1.000
_cell.length_b   1.000
_cell.length_c   1.000
_cell.angle_alpha   90.00
_cell.angle_beta   90.00
_cell.angle_gamma   90.00
#
_symmetry.space_group_name_H-M   'P 1'
#
loop_
_entity.id
_entity.type
_entity.pdbx_description
1 polymer ?
#
loop_
_entity_poly.entity_id
_entity_poly.type
_entity_poly.pdbx_seq_one_letter_code
_entity_poly.pdbx_strand_id
1 'polypeptide(L)'
;MIPKTWRRYLTLDYGLDMLAAYWIAVDLQGFAYVYRELYEKDLIISEAAEKLLAMTGEEELCRILAPPDLWNRRQDSGKSAAALFYEQGLRLTRAGNDRVQGWYALKEWLKPCRDEWGRPAAKLRIFPNCKNLIRTLPQLCHDEKNPNDAAQSPHELTHAPDALRYFVSGRPQETARPDRRPRFEFDSLRPKEPEGALGLLQRQEVF
;
A
#
# COMPACT_ATOMS: atom_id res chain seq x y z
N MET A 1 -16.90 1.45 9.81
CA MET A 1 -16.70 1.83 8.38
C MET A 1 -15.37 2.56 8.28
N ILE A 2 -14.54 2.26 7.27
CA ILE A 2 -13.24 2.93 7.06
C ILE A 2 -13.48 4.29 6.40
N PRO A 3 -12.99 5.42 6.95
CA PRO A 3 -13.15 6.74 6.36
C PRO A 3 -12.53 6.81 4.95
N LYS A 4 -13.19 7.52 4.03
CA LYS A 4 -12.69 7.68 2.65
C LYS A 4 -11.36 8.45 2.58
N THR A 5 -11.10 9.29 3.56
CA THR A 5 -9.89 10.11 3.66
C THR A 5 -8.63 9.35 4.09
N TRP A 6 -8.79 8.13 4.62
CA TRP A 6 -7.63 7.34 5.05
C TRP A 6 -6.90 6.76 3.83
N ARG A 7 -5.58 6.76 3.90
CA ARG A 7 -4.75 6.13 2.87
C ARG A 7 -4.99 4.64 2.84
N ARG A 8 -5.26 4.11 1.65
CA ARG A 8 -5.51 2.69 1.43
C ARG A 8 -4.39 2.06 0.64
N TYR A 9 -4.08 0.85 1.01
CA TYR A 9 -3.08 -0.01 0.39
C TYR A 9 -3.71 -1.36 0.10
N LEU A 10 -3.27 -1.98 -0.98
CA LEU A 10 -3.46 -3.39 -1.24
C LEU A 10 -2.09 -4.05 -1.11
N THR A 11 -2.02 -5.18 -0.43
CA THR A 11 -0.83 -6.04 -0.42
C THR A 11 -1.24 -7.43 -0.81
N LEU A 12 -0.41 -8.12 -1.56
CA LEU A 12 -0.70 -9.48 -2.00
C LEU A 12 0.54 -10.36 -1.96
N ASP A 13 0.31 -11.63 -1.76
CA ASP A 13 1.22 -12.72 -2.09
C ASP A 13 0.54 -13.61 -3.11
N TYR A 14 1.14 -13.76 -4.28
CA TYR A 14 0.57 -14.49 -5.40
C TYR A 14 1.52 -15.59 -5.84
N GLY A 15 1.10 -16.82 -5.65
CA GLY A 15 1.72 -18.03 -6.15
C GLY A 15 0.78 -18.79 -7.12
N LEU A 16 1.26 -19.90 -7.67
CA LEU A 16 0.43 -20.76 -8.52
C LEU A 16 -0.68 -21.47 -7.72
N ASP A 17 -0.45 -21.71 -6.45
CA ASP A 17 -1.30 -22.44 -5.54
C ASP A 17 -2.24 -21.56 -4.73
N MET A 18 -1.88 -20.29 -4.52
CA MET A 18 -2.62 -19.38 -3.65
C MET A 18 -2.45 -17.91 -4.02
N LEU A 19 -3.55 -17.16 -3.95
CA LEU A 19 -3.57 -15.72 -3.83
C LEU A 19 -4.02 -15.34 -2.41
N ALA A 20 -3.16 -14.65 -1.67
CA ALA A 20 -3.49 -13.98 -0.41
C ALA A 20 -3.40 -12.47 -0.62
N ALA A 21 -4.51 -11.74 -0.49
CA ALA A 21 -4.54 -10.29 -0.70
C ALA A 21 -5.33 -9.58 0.39
N TYR A 22 -4.80 -8.43 0.85
CA TYR A 22 -5.33 -7.67 1.98
C TYR A 22 -5.43 -6.19 1.66
N TRP A 23 -6.61 -5.62 1.89
CA TRP A 23 -6.82 -4.16 1.85
C TRP A 23 -6.59 -3.60 3.24
N ILE A 24 -5.71 -2.60 3.32
CA ILE A 24 -5.23 -2.04 4.57
C ILE A 24 -5.39 -0.52 4.51
N ALA A 25 -6.07 0.05 5.50
CA ALA A 25 -6.19 1.49 5.66
C ALA A 25 -5.29 1.98 6.79
N VAL A 26 -4.68 3.15 6.61
CA VAL A 26 -3.82 3.77 7.63
C VAL A 26 -4.43 5.10 8.04
N ASP A 27 -4.61 5.29 9.35
CA ASP A 27 -5.20 6.51 9.90
C ASP A 27 -4.22 7.68 10.04
N LEU A 28 -4.68 8.77 10.66
CA LEU A 28 -3.91 9.99 10.92
C LEU A 28 -2.80 9.81 11.97
N GLN A 29 -2.88 8.77 12.79
CA GLN A 29 -1.93 8.41 13.85
C GLN A 29 -0.97 7.32 13.41
N GLY A 30 -1.15 6.78 12.18
CA GLY A 30 -0.35 5.72 11.63
C GLY A 30 -0.73 4.32 12.10
N PHE A 31 -1.92 4.13 12.69
CA PHE A 31 -2.47 2.79 12.92
C PHE A 31 -3.01 2.22 11.61
N ALA A 32 -2.68 0.97 11.33
CA ALA A 32 -3.12 0.25 10.15
C ALA A 32 -4.24 -0.74 10.49
N TYR A 33 -5.22 -0.80 9.62
CA TYR A 33 -6.42 -1.64 9.76
C TYR A 33 -6.55 -2.53 8.53
N VAL A 34 -6.34 -3.83 8.71
CA VAL A 34 -6.60 -4.84 7.67
C VAL A 34 -8.10 -5.08 7.67
N TYR A 35 -8.83 -4.57 6.68
CA TYR A 35 -10.29 -4.52 6.71
C TYR A 35 -10.97 -5.41 5.67
N ARG A 36 -10.21 -5.98 4.71
CA ARG A 36 -10.73 -6.89 3.69
C ARG A 36 -9.67 -7.90 3.31
N GLU A 37 -10.10 -9.13 3.03
CA GLU A 37 -9.28 -10.28 2.67
C GLU A 37 -9.82 -10.93 1.41
N LEU A 38 -8.94 -11.27 0.47
CA LEU A 38 -9.15 -12.27 -0.57
C LEU A 38 -8.11 -13.38 -0.35
N TYR A 39 -8.58 -14.61 -0.17
CA TYR A 39 -7.72 -15.77 0.06
C TYR A 39 -8.27 -16.95 -0.74
N GLU A 40 -7.68 -17.21 -1.91
CA GLU A 40 -8.25 -18.15 -2.88
C GLU A 40 -7.15 -18.90 -3.64
N LYS A 41 -7.40 -20.19 -3.89
CA LYS A 41 -6.48 -21.09 -4.59
C LYS A 41 -6.66 -21.03 -6.10
N ASP A 42 -5.61 -21.46 -6.79
CA ASP A 42 -5.62 -21.85 -8.22
C ASP A 42 -6.10 -20.75 -9.19
N LEU A 43 -5.94 -19.48 -8.82
CA LEU A 43 -6.29 -18.35 -9.70
C LEU A 43 -5.18 -18.07 -10.71
N ILE A 44 -5.53 -18.03 -11.98
CA ILE A 44 -4.65 -17.44 -13.01
C ILE A 44 -4.65 -15.90 -12.89
N ILE A 45 -3.63 -15.26 -13.47
CA ILE A 45 -3.42 -13.81 -13.29
C ILE A 45 -4.64 -12.97 -13.71
N SER A 46 -5.32 -13.33 -14.79
CA SER A 46 -6.52 -12.61 -15.27
C SER A 46 -7.67 -12.68 -14.26
N GLU A 47 -7.94 -13.88 -13.72
CA GLU A 47 -8.97 -14.07 -12.69
C GLU A 47 -8.62 -13.38 -11.38
N ALA A 48 -7.35 -13.49 -10.97
CA ALA A 48 -6.84 -12.79 -9.80
C ALA A 48 -7.01 -11.26 -9.94
N ALA A 49 -6.65 -10.70 -11.09
CA ALA A 49 -6.76 -9.28 -11.37
C ALA A 49 -8.24 -8.82 -11.38
N GLU A 50 -9.12 -9.57 -12.04
CA GLU A 50 -10.56 -9.28 -12.06
C GLU A 50 -11.15 -9.22 -10.65
N LYS A 51 -10.85 -10.22 -9.81
CA LYS A 51 -11.33 -10.27 -8.43
C LYS A 51 -10.77 -9.13 -7.58
N LEU A 52 -9.48 -8.83 -7.72
CA LEU A 52 -8.84 -7.72 -7.01
C LEU A 52 -9.47 -6.38 -7.40
N LEU A 53 -9.72 -6.14 -8.68
CA LEU A 53 -10.38 -4.93 -9.17
C LEU A 53 -11.84 -4.86 -8.70
N ALA A 54 -12.60 -5.93 -8.84
CA ALA A 54 -14.01 -5.99 -8.41
C ALA A 54 -14.15 -5.73 -6.90
N MET A 55 -13.27 -6.33 -6.07
CA MET A 55 -13.28 -6.12 -4.63
C MET A 55 -12.75 -4.74 -4.20
N THR A 56 -11.89 -4.12 -5.00
CA THR A 56 -11.41 -2.75 -4.74
C THR A 56 -12.50 -1.72 -5.07
N GLY A 57 -13.26 -1.95 -6.14
CA GLY A 57 -14.32 -1.04 -6.59
C GLY A 57 -13.77 0.37 -6.84
N GLU A 58 -14.42 1.38 -6.25
CA GLU A 58 -14.05 2.80 -6.40
C GLU A 58 -13.01 3.28 -5.37
N GLU A 59 -12.41 2.38 -4.60
CA GLU A 59 -11.43 2.76 -3.58
C GLU A 59 -10.09 3.18 -4.23
N GLU A 60 -9.60 4.37 -3.89
CA GLU A 60 -8.30 4.83 -4.33
C GLU A 60 -7.19 4.19 -3.49
N LEU A 61 -6.33 3.42 -4.15
CA LEU A 61 -5.19 2.76 -3.54
C LEU A 61 -3.91 3.57 -3.74
N CYS A 62 -3.21 3.89 -2.65
CA CYS A 62 -1.91 4.56 -2.71
C CYS A 62 -0.84 3.68 -3.37
N ARG A 63 -0.83 2.40 -3.03
CA ARG A 63 0.08 1.39 -3.61
C ARG A 63 -0.54 0.00 -3.54
N ILE A 64 -0.13 -0.85 -4.50
CA ILE A 64 -0.41 -2.29 -4.50
C ILE A 64 0.93 -3.00 -4.34
N LEU A 65 1.21 -3.51 -3.13
CA LEU A 65 2.49 -4.13 -2.79
C LEU A 65 2.46 -5.62 -3.12
N ALA A 66 3.49 -6.11 -3.76
CA ALA A 66 3.57 -7.49 -4.23
C ALA A 66 4.98 -8.06 -4.08
N PRO A 67 5.13 -9.40 -4.01
CA PRO A 67 6.42 -10.05 -3.86
C PRO A 67 7.35 -9.75 -5.04
N PRO A 68 8.66 -9.62 -4.80
CA PRO A 68 9.62 -9.20 -5.82
C PRO A 68 9.83 -10.20 -6.94
N ASP A 69 9.54 -11.47 -6.74
CA ASP A 69 9.64 -12.55 -7.74
C ASP A 69 8.63 -12.39 -8.88
N LEU A 70 7.52 -11.69 -8.68
CA LEU A 70 6.56 -11.39 -9.76
C LEU A 70 7.19 -10.57 -10.91
N TRP A 71 8.35 -9.96 -10.72
CA TRP A 71 9.10 -9.27 -11.78
C TRP A 71 10.08 -10.18 -12.52
N ASN A 72 10.24 -11.44 -12.11
CA ASN A 72 11.05 -12.40 -12.85
C ASN A 72 10.39 -12.71 -14.19
N ARG A 73 11.17 -12.64 -15.27
CA ARG A 73 10.69 -12.95 -16.62
C ARG A 73 10.56 -14.45 -16.79
N ARG A 74 9.46 -14.87 -17.36
CA ARG A 74 9.24 -16.26 -17.76
C ARG A 74 9.98 -16.56 -19.05
N GLN A 75 10.58 -17.75 -19.16
CA GLN A 75 11.35 -18.13 -20.35
C GLN A 75 10.46 -18.37 -21.58
N ASP A 76 9.23 -18.81 -21.37
CA ASP A 76 8.25 -19.13 -22.39
C ASP A 76 7.67 -17.91 -23.12
N SER A 77 7.35 -16.87 -22.36
CA SER A 77 6.64 -15.66 -22.84
C SER A 77 7.48 -14.40 -22.83
N GLY A 78 8.61 -14.40 -22.13
CA GLY A 78 9.44 -13.21 -21.88
C GLY A 78 8.77 -12.17 -20.97
N LYS A 79 7.50 -12.38 -20.60
CA LYS A 79 6.74 -11.49 -19.72
C LYS A 79 6.91 -11.90 -18.25
N SER A 80 6.85 -10.92 -17.36
CA SER A 80 6.75 -11.17 -15.92
C SER A 80 5.29 -11.21 -15.47
N ALA A 81 5.01 -11.83 -14.31
CA ALA A 81 3.67 -11.81 -13.73
C ALA A 81 3.21 -10.36 -13.46
N ALA A 82 4.11 -9.49 -12.98
CA ALA A 82 3.81 -8.07 -12.78
C ALA A 82 3.41 -7.35 -14.07
N ALA A 83 4.02 -7.71 -15.23
CA ALA A 83 3.62 -7.16 -16.52
C ALA A 83 2.24 -7.63 -16.94
N LEU A 84 1.89 -8.90 -16.67
CA LEU A 84 0.55 -9.43 -16.94
C LEU A 84 -0.52 -8.77 -16.04
N PHE A 85 -0.24 -8.55 -14.76
CA PHE A 85 -1.14 -7.78 -13.89
C PHE A 85 -1.33 -6.34 -14.40
N TYR A 86 -0.25 -5.70 -14.88
CA TYR A 86 -0.34 -4.36 -15.47
C TYR A 86 -1.24 -4.32 -16.72
N GLU A 87 -1.15 -5.32 -17.59
CA GLU A 87 -2.04 -5.49 -18.76
C GLU A 87 -3.53 -5.63 -18.36
N GLN A 88 -3.80 -6.14 -17.16
CA GLN A 88 -5.14 -6.23 -16.57
C GLN A 88 -5.55 -4.96 -15.78
N GLY A 89 -4.76 -3.88 -15.82
CA GLY A 89 -5.06 -2.62 -15.14
C GLY A 89 -4.57 -2.53 -13.69
N LEU A 90 -3.79 -3.49 -13.19
CA LEU A 90 -3.22 -3.47 -11.84
C LEU A 90 -1.73 -3.10 -11.86
N ARG A 91 -1.41 -1.90 -11.40
CA ARG A 91 -0.02 -1.45 -11.28
C ARG A 91 0.57 -1.87 -9.94
N LEU A 92 1.32 -2.96 -9.93
CA LEU A 92 1.98 -3.46 -8.74
C LEU A 92 3.22 -2.64 -8.37
N THR A 93 3.50 -2.56 -7.07
CA THR A 93 4.72 -1.98 -6.50
C THR A 93 5.54 -3.10 -5.88
N ARG A 94 6.79 -3.23 -6.29
CA ARG A 94 7.70 -4.25 -5.78
C ARG A 94 7.98 -4.03 -4.30
N ALA A 95 7.71 -5.02 -3.46
CA ALA A 95 8.05 -5.00 -2.03
C ALA A 95 9.54 -5.30 -1.80
N GLY A 96 10.02 -4.97 -0.60
CA GLY A 96 11.37 -5.35 -0.17
C GLY A 96 11.53 -6.86 -0.04
N ASN A 97 12.72 -7.37 -0.39
CA ASN A 97 13.02 -8.81 -0.36
C ASN A 97 13.64 -9.29 0.96
N ASP A 98 13.99 -8.41 1.88
CA ASP A 98 14.58 -8.78 3.15
C ASP A 98 13.51 -9.37 4.08
N ARG A 99 13.44 -10.70 4.13
CA ARG A 99 12.47 -11.43 4.95
C ARG A 99 12.67 -11.17 6.43
N VAL A 100 13.91 -11.24 6.89
CA VAL A 100 14.26 -11.10 8.33
C VAL A 100 13.86 -9.71 8.83
N GLN A 101 14.27 -8.66 8.13
CA GLN A 101 13.87 -7.29 8.49
C GLN A 101 12.36 -7.07 8.37
N GLY A 102 11.72 -7.71 7.40
CA GLY A 102 10.26 -7.68 7.26
C GLY A 102 9.54 -8.29 8.46
N TRP A 103 10.02 -9.44 8.97
CA TRP A 103 9.46 -10.06 10.19
C TRP A 103 9.69 -9.21 11.44
N TYR A 104 10.87 -8.61 11.59
CA TYR A 104 11.11 -7.67 12.69
C TYR A 104 10.18 -6.46 12.61
N ALA A 105 10.01 -5.88 11.43
CA ALA A 105 9.06 -4.79 11.25
C ALA A 105 7.63 -5.22 11.60
N LEU A 106 7.19 -6.41 11.19
CA LEU A 106 5.86 -6.92 11.52
C LEU A 106 5.68 -7.12 13.04
N LYS A 107 6.70 -7.65 13.73
CA LYS A 107 6.69 -7.78 15.20
C LYS A 107 6.51 -6.41 15.88
N GLU A 108 7.20 -5.37 15.43
CA GLU A 108 7.04 -4.01 15.97
C GLU A 108 5.64 -3.45 15.73
N TRP A 109 5.03 -3.75 14.58
CA TRP A 109 3.66 -3.32 14.28
C TRP A 109 2.60 -4.06 15.11
N LEU A 110 2.88 -5.28 15.52
CA LEU A 110 2.00 -6.11 16.37
C LEU A 110 2.26 -5.91 17.87
N LYS A 111 3.34 -5.20 18.24
CA LYS A 111 3.69 -4.95 19.65
C LYS A 111 2.56 -4.26 20.37
N PRO A 112 2.19 -4.74 21.56
CA PRO A 112 1.17 -4.08 22.38
C PRO A 112 1.55 -2.64 22.70
N CYS A 113 0.64 -1.72 22.45
CA CYS A 113 0.75 -0.30 22.76
C CYS A 113 -0.57 0.22 23.34
N ARG A 114 -0.69 1.53 23.54
CA ARG A 114 -1.96 2.18 23.87
C ARG A 114 -2.39 3.10 22.74
N ASP A 115 -3.69 3.13 22.47
CA ASP A 115 -4.28 4.08 21.54
C ASP A 115 -4.38 5.49 22.17
N GLU A 116 -4.91 6.46 21.42
CA GLU A 116 -5.10 7.84 21.87
C GLU A 116 -6.03 7.99 23.08
N TRP A 117 -6.87 6.95 23.38
CA TRP A 117 -7.73 6.89 24.56
C TRP A 117 -7.13 6.05 25.69
N GLY A 118 -5.85 5.64 25.58
CA GLY A 118 -5.16 4.84 26.60
C GLY A 118 -5.56 3.35 26.62
N ARG A 119 -6.35 2.86 25.66
CA ARG A 119 -6.80 1.47 25.60
C ARG A 119 -5.71 0.55 25.01
N PRO A 120 -5.63 -0.71 25.45
CA PRO A 120 -4.72 -1.68 24.84
C PRO A 120 -4.96 -1.80 23.33
N ALA A 121 -3.91 -1.73 22.56
CA ALA A 121 -3.95 -1.78 21.11
C ALA A 121 -2.64 -2.33 20.53
N ALA A 122 -2.59 -2.53 19.21
CA ALA A 122 -1.37 -2.68 18.43
C ALA A 122 -1.44 -1.69 17.25
N LYS A 123 -0.30 -1.34 16.70
CA LYS A 123 -0.22 -0.45 15.53
C LYS A 123 -0.91 -1.07 14.31
N LEU A 124 -0.88 -2.39 14.19
CA LEU A 124 -1.60 -3.16 13.19
C LEU A 124 -2.81 -3.84 13.82
N ARG A 125 -3.98 -3.62 13.25
CA ARG A 125 -5.27 -4.16 13.68
C ARG A 125 -5.90 -4.94 12.55
N ILE A 126 -6.46 -6.12 12.86
CA ILE A 126 -7.05 -7.02 11.88
C ILE A 126 -8.55 -7.15 12.17
N PHE A 127 -9.38 -6.92 11.16
CA PHE A 127 -10.83 -7.05 11.29
C PHE A 127 -11.24 -8.53 11.29
N PRO A 128 -12.32 -8.90 12.00
CA PRO A 128 -12.73 -10.30 12.16
C PRO A 128 -13.07 -11.03 10.86
N ASN A 129 -13.35 -10.30 9.77
CA ASN A 129 -13.63 -10.88 8.46
C ASN A 129 -12.35 -11.37 7.75
N CYS A 130 -11.15 -10.98 8.18
CA CYS A 130 -9.87 -11.46 7.67
C CYS A 130 -9.49 -12.80 8.35
N LYS A 131 -10.32 -13.81 8.14
CA LYS A 131 -10.28 -15.09 8.87
C LYS A 131 -9.00 -15.89 8.63
N ASN A 132 -8.50 -15.89 7.37
CA ASN A 132 -7.30 -16.65 7.05
C ASN A 132 -6.06 -16.00 7.66
N LEU A 133 -5.96 -14.67 7.63
CA LEU A 133 -4.87 -13.97 8.29
C LEU A 133 -4.87 -14.22 9.82
N ILE A 134 -6.03 -14.12 10.46
CA ILE A 134 -6.18 -14.40 11.90
C ILE A 134 -5.80 -15.84 12.23
N ARG A 135 -6.13 -16.79 11.35
CA ARG A 135 -5.80 -18.20 11.52
C ARG A 135 -4.32 -18.49 11.35
N THR A 136 -3.70 -17.94 10.31
CA THR A 136 -2.33 -18.33 9.90
C THR A 136 -1.24 -17.58 10.64
N LEU A 137 -1.42 -16.29 10.91
CA LEU A 137 -0.40 -15.45 11.52
C LEU A 137 0.13 -15.98 12.88
N PRO A 138 -0.73 -16.46 13.82
CA PRO A 138 -0.26 -17.03 15.09
C PRO A 138 0.40 -18.40 14.95
N GLN A 139 0.27 -19.07 13.81
CA GLN A 139 0.84 -20.41 13.58
C GLN A 139 2.22 -20.37 12.94
N LEU A 140 2.75 -19.19 12.62
CA LEU A 140 4.10 -19.06 12.10
C LEU A 140 5.13 -19.53 13.13
N CYS A 141 5.97 -20.46 12.70
CA CYS A 141 7.11 -20.93 13.48
C CYS A 141 8.40 -20.32 12.94
N HIS A 142 9.45 -20.34 13.76
CA HIS A 142 10.81 -20.02 13.31
C HIS A 142 11.31 -21.06 12.32
N ASP A 143 12.12 -20.61 11.36
CA ASP A 143 12.82 -21.52 10.46
C ASP A 143 13.92 -22.28 11.25
N GLU A 144 14.04 -23.60 11.03
CA GLU A 144 15.01 -24.43 11.76
C GLU A 144 16.47 -24.05 11.48
N LYS A 145 16.76 -23.58 10.25
CA LYS A 145 18.10 -23.22 9.82
C LYS A 145 18.45 -21.76 10.11
N ASN A 146 17.43 -20.89 10.11
CA ASN A 146 17.59 -19.49 10.41
C ASN A 146 16.52 -19.02 11.42
N PRO A 147 16.79 -19.09 12.72
CA PRO A 147 15.84 -18.72 13.77
C PRO A 147 15.33 -17.27 13.70
N ASN A 148 15.97 -16.41 12.91
CA ASN A 148 15.53 -15.03 12.69
C ASN A 148 14.50 -14.90 11.56
N ASP A 149 14.29 -15.96 10.77
CA ASP A 149 13.26 -16.02 9.71
C ASP A 149 12.08 -16.87 10.18
N ALA A 150 10.98 -16.78 9.45
CA ALA A 150 9.85 -17.68 9.61
C ALA A 150 9.99 -18.89 8.67
N ALA A 151 9.57 -20.06 9.16
CA ALA A 151 9.52 -21.29 8.37
C ALA A 151 8.68 -21.08 7.10
N GLN A 152 9.16 -21.63 5.99
CA GLN A 152 8.49 -21.53 4.69
C GLN A 152 7.52 -22.71 4.41
N SER A 153 7.42 -23.63 5.35
CA SER A 153 6.50 -24.77 5.28
C SER A 153 5.73 -24.92 6.58
N PRO A 154 4.47 -25.34 6.52
CA PRO A 154 3.68 -25.58 5.30
C PRO A 154 3.29 -24.28 4.58
N HIS A 155 3.34 -24.27 3.26
CA HIS A 155 3.06 -23.06 2.43
C HIS A 155 1.70 -22.42 2.70
N GLU A 156 0.69 -23.20 3.01
CA GLU A 156 -0.66 -22.72 3.34
C GLU A 156 -0.71 -21.78 4.57
N LEU A 157 0.33 -21.79 5.41
CA LEU A 157 0.45 -20.92 6.57
C LEU A 157 1.24 -19.64 6.28
N THR A 158 1.97 -19.57 5.17
CA THR A 158 2.94 -18.48 4.92
C THR A 158 2.40 -17.37 4.03
N HIS A 159 1.50 -17.67 3.07
CA HIS A 159 1.00 -16.70 2.09
C HIS A 159 0.38 -15.45 2.73
N ALA A 160 -0.52 -15.63 3.68
CA ALA A 160 -1.21 -14.50 4.32
C ALA A 160 -0.26 -13.64 5.17
N PRO A 161 0.59 -14.21 6.03
CA PRO A 161 1.61 -13.43 6.75
C PRO A 161 2.67 -12.78 5.83
N ASP A 162 3.09 -13.44 4.74
CA ASP A 162 4.02 -12.86 3.78
C ASP A 162 3.42 -11.64 3.07
N ALA A 163 2.14 -11.71 2.65
CA ALA A 163 1.44 -10.55 2.11
C ALA A 163 1.46 -9.37 3.11
N LEU A 164 1.22 -9.64 4.39
CA LEU A 164 1.26 -8.62 5.43
C LEU A 164 2.69 -8.08 5.67
N ARG A 165 3.70 -8.96 5.61
CA ARG A 165 5.11 -8.58 5.68
C ARG A 165 5.50 -7.61 4.55
N TYR A 166 5.01 -7.82 3.33
CA TYR A 166 5.22 -6.89 2.20
C TYR A 166 4.64 -5.50 2.50
N PHE A 167 3.47 -5.44 3.14
CA PHE A 167 2.88 -4.17 3.54
C PHE A 167 3.79 -3.39 4.51
N VAL A 168 4.23 -4.01 5.59
CA VAL A 168 5.07 -3.32 6.60
C VAL A 168 6.46 -2.99 6.05
N SER A 169 7.04 -3.85 5.20
CA SER A 169 8.31 -3.59 4.51
C SER A 169 8.20 -2.43 3.52
N GLY A 170 7.04 -2.20 2.96
CA GLY A 170 6.74 -1.08 2.06
C GLY A 170 6.72 0.29 2.76
N ARG A 171 6.93 0.34 4.08
CA ARG A 171 6.92 1.56 4.91
C ARG A 171 5.69 2.43 4.61
N PRO A 172 4.49 1.94 4.95
CA PRO A 172 3.26 2.68 4.71
C PRO A 172 3.28 4.01 5.48
N GLN A 173 2.77 5.04 4.83
CA GLN A 173 2.70 6.38 5.40
C GLN A 173 1.36 6.59 6.09
N GLU A 174 1.38 7.32 7.21
CA GLU A 174 0.16 7.79 7.85
C GLU A 174 -0.66 8.70 6.91
N THR A 175 -1.95 8.78 7.16
CA THR A 175 -2.83 9.71 6.43
C THR A 175 -2.42 11.15 6.76
N ALA A 176 -2.16 11.94 5.73
CA ALA A 176 -1.85 13.36 5.95
C ALA A 176 -3.08 14.08 6.52
N ARG A 177 -2.87 14.92 7.54
CA ARG A 177 -3.92 15.82 8.02
C ARG A 177 -4.27 16.80 6.90
N PRO A 178 -5.54 17.06 6.63
CA PRO A 178 -5.90 18.11 5.69
C PRO A 178 -5.29 19.43 6.17
N ASP A 179 -4.62 20.14 5.26
CA ASP A 179 -4.08 21.45 5.57
C ASP A 179 -5.25 22.41 5.87
N ARG A 180 -5.45 22.69 7.15
CA ARG A 180 -6.49 23.62 7.64
C ARG A 180 -6.03 25.07 7.57
N ARG A 181 -4.84 25.34 7.05
CA ARG A 181 -4.43 26.75 6.86
C ARG A 181 -5.36 27.33 5.80
N PRO A 182 -6.10 28.42 6.11
CA PRO A 182 -6.80 29.14 5.09
C PRO A 182 -5.76 29.56 4.04
N ARG A 183 -5.93 29.16 2.80
CA ARG A 183 -5.21 29.78 1.70
C ARG A 183 -5.67 31.22 1.68
N PHE A 184 -4.91 32.09 2.31
CA PHE A 184 -5.05 33.51 2.06
C PHE A 184 -4.56 33.72 0.63
N GLU A 185 -5.48 33.90 -0.29
CA GLU A 185 -5.18 34.46 -1.59
C GLU A 185 -4.69 35.90 -1.38
N PHE A 186 -3.38 36.05 -1.31
CA PHE A 186 -2.72 37.37 -1.30
C PHE A 186 -2.83 38.08 -2.66
N ASP A 187 -3.74 37.66 -3.53
CA ASP A 187 -3.90 38.26 -4.87
C ASP A 187 -4.63 39.61 -4.83
N SER A 188 -5.24 39.96 -3.71
CA SER A 188 -5.92 41.29 -3.56
C SER A 188 -4.98 42.43 -3.19
N LEU A 189 -3.70 42.17 -2.95
CA LEU A 189 -2.70 43.19 -2.60
C LEU A 189 -1.59 43.36 -3.65
N ARG A 190 -1.66 42.73 -4.79
CA ARG A 190 -0.80 43.10 -5.93
C ARG A 190 -1.27 44.49 -6.41
N PRO A 191 -0.39 45.51 -6.40
CA PRO A 191 -0.72 46.76 -7.06
C PRO A 191 -1.05 46.47 -8.52
N LYS A 192 -2.23 46.86 -8.98
CA LYS A 192 -2.52 46.82 -10.41
C LYS A 192 -1.48 47.72 -11.07
N GLU A 193 -0.69 47.15 -11.97
CA GLU A 193 0.19 47.96 -12.83
C GLU A 193 -0.70 48.97 -13.56
N PRO A 194 -0.34 50.25 -13.62
CA PRO A 194 -1.12 51.23 -14.32
C PRO A 194 -1.12 50.90 -15.81
N GLU A 195 -2.27 50.50 -16.34
CA GLU A 195 -2.49 50.45 -17.77
C GLU A 195 -2.21 51.85 -18.34
N GLY A 196 -1.12 52.00 -19.07
CA GLY A 196 -0.93 53.27 -19.83
C GLY A 196 0.46 53.88 -19.91
N ALA A 197 1.56 53.18 -19.57
CA ALA A 197 2.91 53.76 -19.67
C ALA A 197 3.73 53.32 -20.91
N LEU A 198 3.10 52.78 -21.93
CA LEU A 198 3.79 52.32 -23.17
C LEU A 198 3.32 53.08 -24.43
N GLY A 199 3.00 54.37 -24.30
CA GLY A 199 2.47 55.18 -25.38
C GLY A 199 3.22 56.48 -25.74
N LEU A 200 4.36 56.80 -25.10
CA LEU A 200 4.95 58.14 -25.22
C LEU A 200 6.49 58.19 -25.47
N LEU A 201 7.09 57.16 -26.04
CA LEU A 201 8.52 57.18 -26.42
C LEU A 201 8.76 56.70 -27.88
N GLN A 202 7.92 57.16 -28.81
CA GLN A 202 8.23 57.10 -30.24
C GLN A 202 7.77 58.39 -30.91
N ARG A 203 8.53 59.47 -30.73
CA ARG A 203 8.59 60.63 -31.64
C ARG A 203 9.67 61.59 -31.12
N GLN A 204 10.85 61.40 -31.57
CA GLN A 204 11.84 62.47 -31.79
C GLN A 204 13.19 61.84 -32.21
N GLU A 205 13.30 61.56 -33.48
CA GLU A 205 14.58 61.63 -34.23
C GLU A 205 14.22 61.90 -35.68
N VAL A 206 14.19 63.19 -36.01
CA VAL A 206 14.50 63.72 -37.36
C VAL A 206 15.05 65.11 -37.12
N PHE A 207 16.33 65.21 -37.16
CA PHE A 207 17.21 66.19 -37.83
C PHE A 207 18.66 65.91 -37.47
#